data_16d80c42bf0a5c5174e207c99b944423
#
_entry.id   16d80c42bf0a5c5174e207c99b944423
#
_cell.length_a   1.000
_cell.length_b   1.000
_cell.length_c   1.000
_cell.angle_alpha   90.00
_cell.angle_beta   90.00
_cell.angle_gamma   90.00
#
_symmetry.space_group_name_H-M   'P 1'
#
loop_
_entity.id
_entity.type
_entity.pdbx_description
1 polymer ?
#
loop_
_entity_poly.entity_id
_entity_poly.type
_entity_poly.pdbx_seq_one_letter_code
_entity_poly.pdbx_strand_id
1 'polypeptide(L)'
;AYLYTDKFLNVELEQDVSCQRCEHLLRRIDEGAERGYEAFRRNDDALNNQPIKKMSQLTESILMGVDYKIVVEQRRGNFNYLHSFLGKRNRLNLETLKDEKVPMIYPFFVQNIDIRKKLIANKIFVATYWPNVFSWTVADSVEHGFADYLIPLPIDQRYGEDDIERILKIINN
;
A
#
# COMPACT_ATOMS: atom_id res chain seq x y z
N ALA A 1 5.36 -5.50 -9.28
CA ALA A 1 4.64 -6.78 -9.12
C ALA A 1 5.58 -7.92 -9.43
N TYR A 2 5.45 -9.05 -8.73
CA TYR A 2 6.21 -10.26 -8.99
C TYR A 2 5.28 -11.33 -9.52
N LEU A 3 5.69 -12.02 -10.58
CA LEU A 3 5.00 -13.20 -11.08
C LEU A 3 5.69 -14.44 -10.51
N TYR A 4 4.97 -15.21 -9.72
CA TYR A 4 5.37 -16.54 -9.29
C TYR A 4 4.65 -17.56 -10.15
N THR A 5 5.39 -18.46 -10.77
CA THR A 5 4.81 -19.49 -11.62
C THR A 5 5.66 -20.75 -11.60
N ASP A 6 5.01 -21.91 -11.57
CA ASP A 6 5.63 -23.22 -11.72
C ASP A 6 5.84 -23.59 -13.21
N LYS A 7 5.38 -22.74 -14.13
CA LYS A 7 5.54 -22.95 -15.56
C LYS A 7 6.89 -22.40 -16.03
N PHE A 8 7.63 -23.17 -16.75
CA PHE A 8 8.81 -22.68 -17.46
C PHE A 8 8.40 -21.66 -18.51
N LEU A 9 8.97 -20.47 -18.41
CA LEU A 9 8.86 -19.46 -19.45
C LEU A 9 9.92 -19.80 -20.51
N ASN A 10 9.49 -20.29 -21.68
CA ASN A 10 10.37 -20.56 -22.83
C ASN A 10 10.83 -19.27 -23.54
N VAL A 11 10.93 -18.17 -22.80
CA VAL A 11 11.34 -16.86 -23.32
C VAL A 11 12.50 -16.39 -22.49
N GLU A 12 13.59 -16.02 -23.13
CA GLU A 12 14.69 -15.33 -22.47
C GLU A 12 14.26 -13.89 -22.17
N LEU A 13 14.12 -13.57 -20.88
CA LEU A 13 13.73 -12.24 -20.45
C LEU A 13 14.97 -11.36 -20.28
N GLU A 14 14.88 -10.13 -20.79
CA GLU A 14 15.89 -9.10 -20.60
C GLU A 14 16.01 -8.73 -19.11
N GLN A 15 17.22 -8.42 -18.66
CA GLN A 15 17.48 -7.94 -17.30
C GLN A 15 17.03 -6.49 -17.16
N ASP A 16 16.25 -6.19 -16.13
CA ASP A 16 15.86 -4.80 -15.84
C ASP A 16 16.99 -4.01 -15.18
N VAL A 17 16.95 -2.68 -15.38
CA VAL A 17 17.84 -1.70 -14.74
C VAL A 17 16.96 -0.69 -13.99
N SER A 18 17.04 -0.65 -12.66
CA SER A 18 16.14 0.14 -11.81
C SER A 18 16.78 1.34 -11.10
N CYS A 19 18.08 1.56 -11.24
CA CYS A 19 18.78 2.62 -10.50
C CYS A 19 18.19 4.02 -10.73
N GLN A 20 17.77 4.33 -11.94
CA GLN A 20 17.15 5.60 -12.27
C GLN A 20 15.75 5.80 -11.66
N ARG A 21 15.11 4.72 -11.21
CA ARG A 21 13.78 4.77 -10.59
C ARG A 21 13.82 4.91 -9.06
N CYS A 22 15.01 5.08 -8.47
CA CYS A 22 15.17 5.22 -7.02
C CYS A 22 15.10 6.68 -6.53
N GLU A 23 15.11 7.67 -7.43
CA GLU A 23 15.10 9.10 -7.09
C GLU A 23 14.01 9.47 -6.09
N HIS A 24 12.78 8.99 -6.30
CA HIS A 24 11.65 9.30 -5.43
C HIS A 24 11.82 8.74 -4.00
N LEU A 25 12.51 7.61 -3.84
CA LEU A 25 12.80 7.01 -2.53
C LEU A 25 13.81 7.86 -1.76
N LEU A 26 14.87 8.29 -2.44
CA LEU A 26 15.92 9.11 -1.85
C LEU A 26 15.39 10.49 -1.47
N ARG A 27 14.66 11.16 -2.38
CA ARG A 27 14.00 12.44 -2.08
C ARG A 27 13.02 12.34 -0.92
N ARG A 28 12.30 11.23 -0.81
CA ARG A 28 11.36 11.02 0.29
C ARG A 28 12.05 10.97 1.65
N ILE A 29 13.28 10.45 1.70
CA ILE A 29 14.08 10.39 2.93
C ILE A 29 14.65 11.77 3.28
N ASP A 30 15.25 12.45 2.31
CA ASP A 30 15.97 13.69 2.55
C ASP A 30 15.05 14.93 2.60
N GLU A 31 14.00 14.96 1.78
CA GLU A 31 13.19 16.16 1.54
C GLU A 31 11.70 15.98 1.96
N GLY A 32 11.28 14.75 2.30
CA GLY A 32 9.91 14.42 2.67
C GLY A 32 9.06 13.84 1.53
N ALA A 33 7.88 13.32 1.91
CA ALA A 33 7.03 12.56 1.00
C ALA A 33 6.51 13.37 -0.20
N GLU A 34 6.17 14.64 0.02
CA GLU A 34 5.62 15.52 -1.01
C GLU A 34 6.64 15.80 -2.12
N ARG A 35 7.92 15.99 -1.77
CA ARG A 35 9.00 16.24 -2.73
C ARG A 35 9.33 15.03 -3.61
N GLY A 36 9.14 13.82 -3.07
CA GLY A 36 9.34 12.58 -3.83
C GLY A 36 8.17 12.24 -4.78
N TYR A 37 6.99 12.85 -4.59
CA TYR A 37 5.77 12.41 -5.28
C TYR A 37 5.80 12.59 -6.80
N GLU A 38 6.35 13.68 -7.30
CA GLU A 38 6.46 13.92 -8.74
C GLU A 38 7.36 12.88 -9.43
N ALA A 39 8.51 12.58 -8.82
CA ALA A 39 9.42 11.55 -9.33
C ALA A 39 8.77 10.15 -9.25
N PHE A 40 7.99 9.87 -8.21
CA PHE A 40 7.19 8.65 -8.10
C PHE A 40 6.20 8.54 -9.27
N ARG A 41 5.37 9.55 -9.51
CA ARG A 41 4.39 9.56 -10.61
C ARG A 41 5.06 9.32 -11.97
N ARG A 42 6.12 10.06 -12.26
CA ARG A 42 6.87 9.90 -13.51
C ARG A 42 7.40 8.47 -13.70
N ASN A 43 7.90 7.86 -12.63
CA ASN A 43 8.37 6.48 -12.66
C ASN A 43 7.24 5.47 -12.84
N ASP A 44 6.10 5.70 -12.18
CA ASP A 44 4.91 4.85 -12.29
C ASP A 44 4.32 4.90 -13.71
N ASP A 45 4.17 6.09 -14.26
CA ASP A 45 3.70 6.30 -15.63
C ASP A 45 4.63 5.64 -16.67
N ALA A 46 5.94 5.67 -16.44
CA ALA A 46 6.93 5.05 -17.32
C ALA A 46 6.89 3.51 -17.33
N LEU A 47 6.24 2.88 -16.34
CA LEU A 47 6.06 1.43 -16.29
C LEU A 47 4.88 0.95 -17.13
N ASN A 48 4.02 1.85 -17.60
CA ASN A 48 2.86 1.49 -18.43
C ASN A 48 3.33 0.88 -19.76
N ASN A 49 2.72 -0.26 -20.12
CA ASN A 49 2.99 -0.99 -21.36
C ASN A 49 4.45 -1.46 -21.54
N GLN A 50 5.23 -1.56 -20.47
CA GLN A 50 6.58 -2.11 -20.54
C GLN A 50 6.56 -3.63 -20.71
N PRO A 51 7.51 -4.20 -21.44
CA PRO A 51 7.66 -5.65 -21.53
C PRO A 51 8.01 -6.25 -20.15
N ILE A 52 7.68 -7.52 -19.98
CA ILE A 52 8.09 -8.28 -18.81
C ILE A 52 9.60 -8.45 -18.83
N LYS A 53 10.28 -8.16 -17.73
CA LYS A 53 11.72 -8.26 -17.55
C LYS A 53 12.07 -9.08 -16.32
N LYS A 54 13.30 -9.60 -16.25
CA LYS A 54 13.87 -10.11 -15.00
C LYS A 54 14.05 -8.96 -14.02
N MET A 55 13.92 -9.25 -12.73
CA MET A 55 14.18 -8.26 -11.68
C MET A 55 15.59 -7.68 -11.78
N SER A 56 15.74 -6.37 -11.56
CA SER A 56 17.06 -5.75 -11.56
C SER A 56 17.92 -6.26 -10.41
N GLN A 57 19.23 -6.33 -10.60
CA GLN A 57 20.18 -6.72 -9.54
C GLN A 57 20.10 -5.81 -8.31
N LEU A 58 19.86 -4.51 -8.51
CA LEU A 58 19.65 -3.56 -7.41
C LEU A 58 18.42 -3.96 -6.57
N THR A 59 17.29 -4.21 -7.21
CA THR A 59 16.07 -4.62 -6.51
C THR A 59 16.25 -5.96 -5.77
N GLU A 60 16.89 -6.92 -6.42
CA GLU A 60 17.19 -8.21 -5.81
C GLU A 60 18.08 -8.07 -4.57
N SER A 61 19.15 -7.27 -4.66
CA SER A 61 20.06 -7.01 -3.54
C SER A 61 19.36 -6.33 -2.36
N ILE A 62 18.47 -5.36 -2.63
CA ILE A 62 17.68 -4.70 -1.59
C ILE A 62 16.74 -5.70 -0.91
N LEU A 63 16.06 -6.53 -1.68
CA LEU A 63 15.12 -7.53 -1.14
C LEU A 63 15.79 -8.61 -0.31
N MET A 64 17.01 -9.04 -0.69
CA MET A 64 17.80 -9.99 0.10
C MET A 64 18.23 -9.42 1.45
N GLY A 65 18.35 -8.10 1.59
CA GLY A 65 18.67 -7.42 2.85
C GLY A 65 17.47 -7.22 3.79
N VAL A 66 16.25 -7.59 3.39
CA VAL A 66 15.06 -7.39 4.21
C VAL A 66 14.87 -8.53 5.21
N ASP A 67 14.76 -8.21 6.49
CA ASP A 67 14.29 -9.16 7.50
C ASP A 67 12.78 -9.34 7.42
N TYR A 68 12.35 -10.33 6.64
CA TYR A 68 10.93 -10.61 6.42
C TYR A 68 10.19 -11.04 7.69
N LYS A 69 10.89 -11.61 8.68
CA LYS A 69 10.26 -12.01 9.94
C LYS A 69 9.80 -10.77 10.71
N ILE A 70 10.66 -9.77 10.85
CA ILE A 70 10.32 -8.50 11.50
C ILE A 70 9.20 -7.80 10.71
N VAL A 71 9.27 -7.78 9.37
CA VAL A 71 8.21 -7.19 8.52
C VAL A 71 6.85 -7.83 8.77
N VAL A 72 6.80 -9.15 8.84
CA VAL A 72 5.56 -9.91 9.08
C VAL A 72 4.99 -9.61 10.46
N GLU A 73 5.83 -9.68 11.49
CA GLU A 73 5.42 -9.44 12.89
C GLU A 73 4.89 -8.01 13.06
N GLN A 74 5.58 -7.01 12.53
CA GLN A 74 5.16 -5.61 12.64
C GLN A 74 3.84 -5.35 11.92
N ARG A 75 3.68 -5.85 10.69
CA ARG A 75 2.44 -5.67 9.92
C ARG A 75 1.23 -6.32 10.60
N ARG A 76 1.42 -7.51 11.15
CA ARG A 76 0.35 -8.20 11.90
C ARG A 76 0.00 -7.46 13.18
N GLY A 77 1.00 -7.02 13.94
CA GLY A 77 0.83 -6.23 15.15
C GLY A 77 -0.01 -4.98 14.87
N ASN A 78 0.41 -4.19 13.87
CA ASN A 78 -0.28 -2.96 13.46
C ASN A 78 -1.72 -3.23 12.99
N PHE A 79 -1.94 -4.31 12.21
CA PHE A 79 -3.28 -4.70 11.77
C PHE A 79 -4.18 -5.05 12.96
N ASN A 80 -3.72 -5.92 13.84
CA ASN A 80 -4.50 -6.37 14.99
C ASN A 80 -4.78 -5.23 15.96
N TYR A 81 -3.82 -4.32 16.13
CA TYR A 81 -3.99 -3.14 16.95
C TYR A 81 -5.09 -2.23 16.39
N LEU A 82 -5.04 -1.86 15.10
CA LEU A 82 -6.12 -1.11 14.44
C LEU A 82 -7.45 -1.84 14.53
N HIS A 83 -7.45 -3.17 14.32
CA HIS A 83 -8.67 -3.97 14.35
C HIS A 83 -9.35 -3.96 15.73
N SER A 84 -8.58 -3.95 16.81
CA SER A 84 -9.12 -3.89 18.17
C SER A 84 -9.96 -2.62 18.43
N PHE A 85 -9.62 -1.50 17.78
CA PHE A 85 -10.34 -0.22 17.92
C PHE A 85 -11.38 0.02 16.81
N LEU A 86 -11.08 -0.37 15.58
CA LEU A 86 -11.90 -0.05 14.41
C LEU A 86 -12.81 -1.20 13.96
N GLY A 87 -12.58 -2.43 14.43
CA GLY A 87 -13.27 -3.61 13.94
C GLY A 87 -14.80 -3.50 14.04
N LYS A 88 -15.32 -2.96 15.14
CA LYS A 88 -16.77 -2.77 15.34
C LYS A 88 -17.38 -1.69 14.43
N ARG A 89 -16.57 -0.75 13.96
CA ARG A 89 -16.99 0.34 13.05
C ARG A 89 -16.76 -0.01 11.58
N ASN A 90 -15.95 -1.04 11.34
CA ASN A 90 -15.64 -1.49 9.99
C ASN A 90 -16.83 -2.28 9.43
N ARG A 91 -17.31 -1.88 8.26
CA ARG A 91 -18.41 -2.59 7.59
C ARG A 91 -17.96 -3.90 6.94
N LEU A 92 -16.64 -4.12 6.83
CA LEU A 92 -16.08 -5.42 6.47
C LEU A 92 -16.00 -6.31 7.71
N ASN A 93 -16.49 -7.52 7.57
CA ASN A 93 -16.31 -8.54 8.61
C ASN A 93 -14.88 -9.09 8.51
N LEU A 94 -13.95 -8.46 9.22
CA LEU A 94 -12.57 -8.88 9.31
C LEU A 94 -12.34 -9.68 10.56
N GLU A 95 -11.50 -10.70 10.46
CA GLU A 95 -11.03 -11.47 11.61
C GLU A 95 -9.65 -10.98 12.04
N THR A 96 -9.33 -11.15 13.33
CA THR A 96 -7.95 -10.97 13.82
C THR A 96 -7.02 -11.91 13.07
N LEU A 97 -5.91 -11.37 12.58
CA LEU A 97 -4.95 -12.16 11.81
C LEU A 97 -4.19 -13.11 12.74
N LYS A 98 -4.36 -14.38 12.50
CA LYS A 98 -3.53 -15.46 13.03
C LYS A 98 -2.45 -15.81 12.01
N ASP A 99 -1.52 -16.68 12.41
CA ASP A 99 -0.35 -17.08 11.64
C ASP A 99 -0.58 -17.22 10.12
N GLU A 100 0.47 -17.02 9.32
CA GLU A 100 0.56 -17.15 7.87
C GLU A 100 0.02 -15.98 7.00
N LYS A 101 -0.92 -15.16 7.45
CA LYS A 101 -1.41 -14.03 6.65
C LYS A 101 -0.62 -12.76 6.92
N VAL A 102 -0.10 -12.11 5.87
CA VAL A 102 0.61 -10.84 5.96
C VAL A 102 -0.17 -9.77 5.21
N PRO A 103 -0.86 -8.87 5.92
CA PRO A 103 -1.68 -7.87 5.27
C PRO A 103 -0.82 -6.75 4.67
N MET A 104 -1.26 -6.21 3.52
CA MET A 104 -0.65 -5.05 2.92
C MET A 104 -1.11 -3.75 3.60
N ILE A 105 -2.39 -3.70 3.96
CA ILE A 105 -3.05 -2.54 4.58
C ILE A 105 -4.09 -3.03 5.59
N TYR A 106 -4.59 -2.13 6.43
CA TYR A 106 -5.85 -2.36 7.15
C TYR A 106 -7.01 -1.78 6.32
N PRO A 107 -7.90 -2.61 5.75
CA PRO A 107 -9.00 -2.15 4.92
C PRO A 107 -10.14 -1.62 5.81
N PHE A 108 -10.21 -0.31 5.98
CA PHE A 108 -11.27 0.33 6.74
C PHE A 108 -12.38 0.81 5.81
N PHE A 109 -13.50 0.10 5.81
CA PHE A 109 -14.66 0.39 4.97
C PHE A 109 -15.74 1.08 5.79
N VAL A 110 -15.95 2.37 5.54
CA VAL A 110 -16.88 3.21 6.29
C VAL A 110 -17.46 4.29 5.38
N GLN A 111 -18.78 4.49 5.41
CA GLN A 111 -19.44 5.54 4.63
C GLN A 111 -19.23 6.92 5.28
N ASN A 112 -17.97 7.35 5.35
CA ASN A 112 -17.60 8.68 5.82
C ASN A 112 -16.38 9.18 5.03
N ILE A 113 -16.64 9.99 4.02
CA ILE A 113 -15.62 10.54 3.13
C ILE A 113 -14.68 11.54 3.84
N ASP A 114 -15.10 12.11 4.96
CA ASP A 114 -14.31 13.12 5.67
C ASP A 114 -13.10 12.51 6.37
N ILE A 115 -13.16 11.24 6.75
CA ILE A 115 -12.03 10.54 7.37
C ILE A 115 -10.82 10.53 6.42
N ARG A 116 -11.01 10.22 5.14
CA ARG A 116 -9.94 10.27 4.14
C ARG A 116 -9.32 11.67 4.03
N LYS A 117 -10.14 12.71 3.97
CA LYS A 117 -9.69 14.09 3.90
C LYS A 117 -8.90 14.49 5.14
N LYS A 118 -9.39 14.13 6.35
CA LYS A 118 -8.69 14.37 7.62
C LYS A 118 -7.33 13.69 7.67
N LEU A 119 -7.23 12.43 7.24
CA LEU A 119 -5.96 11.71 7.19
C LEU A 119 -4.95 12.41 6.27
N ILE A 120 -5.37 12.76 5.05
CA ILE A 120 -4.51 13.45 4.07
C ILE A 120 -4.08 14.83 4.60
N ALA A 121 -4.98 15.61 5.18
CA ALA A 121 -4.68 16.91 5.79
C ALA A 121 -3.63 16.80 6.93
N ASN A 122 -3.60 15.65 7.60
CA ASN A 122 -2.60 15.33 8.62
C ASN A 122 -1.39 14.57 8.10
N LYS A 123 -1.16 14.59 6.77
CA LYS A 123 -0.03 13.94 6.08
C LYS A 123 0.01 12.41 6.22
N ILE A 124 -1.12 11.79 6.46
CA ILE A 124 -1.30 10.35 6.36
C ILE A 124 -1.93 10.06 5.00
N PHE A 125 -1.09 9.73 4.04
CA PHE A 125 -1.52 9.55 2.67
C PHE A 125 -2.13 8.16 2.47
N VAL A 126 -3.43 8.15 2.20
CA VAL A 126 -4.21 6.95 1.89
C VAL A 126 -4.67 7.01 0.43
N ALA A 127 -4.34 5.99 -0.32
CA ALA A 127 -4.67 5.93 -1.75
C ALA A 127 -6.17 5.65 -1.97
N THR A 128 -6.67 6.02 -3.14
CA THR A 128 -7.88 5.41 -3.71
C THR A 128 -7.41 4.27 -4.59
N TYR A 129 -7.77 3.03 -4.23
CA TYR A 129 -7.42 1.89 -5.05
C TYR A 129 -8.36 1.79 -6.25
N TRP A 130 -7.78 1.46 -7.41
CA TRP A 130 -8.49 1.30 -8.67
C TRP A 130 -9.39 2.47 -9.05
N PRO A 131 -8.86 3.71 -9.17
CA PRO A 131 -9.65 4.90 -9.50
C PRO A 131 -10.37 4.80 -10.85
N ASN A 132 -9.90 3.93 -11.74
CA ASN A 132 -10.55 3.59 -13.01
C ASN A 132 -11.92 2.93 -12.84
N VAL A 133 -12.21 2.32 -11.68
CA VAL A 133 -13.54 1.76 -11.36
C VAL A 133 -14.62 2.84 -11.46
N PHE A 134 -14.34 4.08 -11.09
CA PHE A 134 -15.28 5.18 -11.19
C PHE A 134 -15.76 5.45 -12.63
N SER A 135 -14.95 5.14 -13.64
CA SER A 135 -15.31 5.29 -15.05
C SER A 135 -15.89 4.01 -15.67
N TRP A 136 -15.69 2.85 -15.01
CA TRP A 136 -16.09 1.54 -15.55
C TRP A 136 -17.41 1.05 -14.98
N THR A 137 -17.86 1.61 -13.85
CA THR A 137 -19.05 1.14 -13.14
C THR A 137 -20.04 2.26 -12.91
N VAL A 138 -21.30 1.89 -12.69
CA VAL A 138 -22.34 2.84 -12.27
C VAL A 138 -22.19 3.20 -10.79
N ALA A 139 -22.59 4.41 -10.41
CA ALA A 139 -22.39 4.96 -9.07
C ALA A 139 -22.95 4.08 -7.94
N ASP A 140 -24.03 3.33 -8.19
CA ASP A 140 -24.68 2.47 -7.19
C ASP A 140 -24.13 1.04 -7.16
N SER A 141 -23.08 0.74 -7.93
CA SER A 141 -22.48 -0.59 -7.91
C SER A 141 -21.63 -0.83 -6.65
N VAL A 142 -21.47 -2.08 -6.29
CA VAL A 142 -20.66 -2.51 -5.14
C VAL A 142 -19.20 -2.09 -5.32
N GLU A 143 -18.68 -2.25 -6.52
CA GLU A 143 -17.30 -1.92 -6.88
C GLU A 143 -17.04 -0.41 -6.75
N HIS A 144 -17.99 0.41 -7.19
CA HIS A 144 -17.93 1.87 -7.04
C HIS A 144 -17.89 2.24 -5.56
N GLY A 145 -18.76 1.64 -4.76
CA GLY A 145 -18.79 1.83 -3.30
C GLY A 145 -17.48 1.44 -2.62
N PHE A 146 -16.83 0.34 -3.06
CA PHE A 146 -15.51 -0.03 -2.54
C PHE A 146 -14.44 0.98 -2.92
N ALA A 147 -14.40 1.44 -4.17
CA ALA A 147 -13.41 2.43 -4.61
C ALA A 147 -13.56 3.76 -3.85
N ASP A 148 -14.79 4.15 -3.51
CA ASP A 148 -15.09 5.43 -2.84
C ASP A 148 -14.86 5.36 -1.31
N TYR A 149 -15.38 4.34 -0.65
CA TYR A 149 -15.47 4.29 0.82
C TYR A 149 -14.39 3.45 1.50
N LEU A 150 -13.62 2.63 0.76
CA LEU A 150 -12.54 1.86 1.34
C LEU A 150 -11.33 2.78 1.59
N ILE A 151 -10.93 2.89 2.85
CA ILE A 151 -9.75 3.63 3.28
C ILE A 151 -8.64 2.61 3.59
N PRO A 152 -7.59 2.50 2.77
CA PRO A 152 -6.46 1.60 3.02
C PRO A 152 -5.52 2.22 4.05
N LEU A 153 -5.75 1.94 5.34
CA LEU A 153 -4.91 2.47 6.40
C LEU A 153 -3.52 1.81 6.36
N PRO A 154 -2.45 2.61 6.46
CA PRO A 154 -1.09 2.09 6.43
C PRO A 154 -0.76 1.31 7.70
N ILE A 155 -0.16 0.14 7.52
CA ILE A 155 0.26 -0.77 8.60
C ILE A 155 1.64 -1.37 8.35
N ASP A 156 2.38 -0.81 7.40
CA ASP A 156 3.67 -1.40 7.04
C ASP A 156 4.70 -1.29 8.17
N GLN A 157 5.80 -2.00 8.02
CA GLN A 157 6.82 -2.15 9.06
C GLN A 157 7.52 -0.85 9.49
N ARG A 158 7.29 0.25 8.80
CA ARG A 158 7.82 1.58 9.15
C ARG A 158 7.02 2.28 10.24
N TYR A 159 5.79 1.83 10.48
CA TYR A 159 4.89 2.39 11.48
C TYR A 159 5.06 1.68 12.81
N GLY A 160 5.33 2.46 13.87
CA GLY A 160 5.30 2.01 15.25
C GLY A 160 3.93 2.22 15.92
N GLU A 161 3.85 1.90 17.20
CA GLU A 161 2.61 2.04 17.98
C GLU A 161 2.11 3.51 18.01
N ASP A 162 3.03 4.47 18.22
CA ASP A 162 2.70 5.91 18.22
C ASP A 162 2.09 6.39 16.90
N ASP A 163 2.58 5.86 15.77
CA ASP A 163 2.04 6.20 14.45
C ASP A 163 0.62 5.67 14.29
N ILE A 164 0.38 4.44 14.74
CA ILE A 164 -0.95 3.81 14.68
C ILE A 164 -1.92 4.53 15.61
N GLU A 165 -1.50 4.91 16.81
CA GLU A 165 -2.32 5.75 17.71
C GLU A 165 -2.66 7.11 17.11
N ARG A 166 -1.72 7.73 16.41
CA ARG A 166 -1.97 8.99 15.69
C ARG A 166 -3.06 8.81 14.63
N ILE A 167 -3.02 7.70 13.86
CA ILE A 167 -4.08 7.36 12.89
C ILE A 167 -5.44 7.26 13.61
N LEU A 168 -5.51 6.54 14.73
CA LEU A 168 -6.72 6.37 15.52
C LEU A 168 -7.26 7.70 16.06
N LYS A 169 -6.40 8.57 16.57
CA LYS A 169 -6.78 9.91 17.06
C LYS A 169 -7.44 10.75 15.95
N ILE A 170 -6.90 10.72 14.73
CA ILE A 170 -7.45 11.46 13.58
C ILE A 170 -8.81 10.90 13.14
N ILE A 171 -8.98 9.58 13.19
CA ILE A 171 -10.23 8.91 12.79
C ILE A 171 -11.36 9.17 13.81
N ASN A 172 -11.02 9.37 15.08
CA ASN A 172 -11.97 9.52 16.17
C ASN A 172 -12.38 10.98 16.44
N ASN A 173 -11.61 11.95 15.93
CA ASN A 173 -11.92 13.38 15.98
C ASN A 173 -12.73 13.83 14.75
#